data_16d5feae0e642ded4477513a8cc29bcb
#
_entry.id   16d5feae0e642ded4477513a8cc29bcb
#
_cell.length_a   1.000
_cell.length_b   1.000
_cell.length_c   1.000
_cell.angle_alpha   90.00
_cell.angle_beta   90.00
_cell.angle_gamma   90.00
#
_symmetry.space_group_name_H-M   'P 1'
#
loop_
_entity.id
_entity.type
_entity.pdbx_description
1 polymer ?
#
loop_
_entity_poly.entity_id
_entity_poly.type
_entity_poly.pdbx_seq_one_letter_code
_entity_poly.pdbx_strand_id
1 'polypeptide(L)'
;TMQEISRECGETVDLSLLDGDKLVFLDQVAGVHRLRAESAIGVSFPLHSTAPGKAMLAAMSPTTLSNLRPRLRLTRYTQRTITSWSVLERALDEVRRTQLGTDEEENSIGICALAAALQLPGGELAAVSVPVPTPRFADSRERIEALLRTHCQRLRQAIGGQRPIDRTRFPLTGAA
;
A
#
# COMPACT_ATOMS: atom_id res chain seq x y z
N THR A 1 -6.50 -14.25 -4.02
CA THR A 1 -7.12 -12.92 -3.79
C THR A 1 -6.54 -11.84 -4.70
N MET A 2 -5.23 -11.67 -4.81
CA MET A 2 -4.63 -10.70 -5.75
C MET A 2 -5.02 -11.00 -7.20
N GLN A 3 -4.97 -12.27 -7.62
CA GLN A 3 -5.40 -12.71 -8.95
C GLN A 3 -6.89 -12.41 -9.22
N GLU A 4 -7.77 -12.55 -8.23
CA GLU A 4 -9.20 -12.23 -8.36
C GLU A 4 -9.38 -10.72 -8.56
N ILE A 5 -8.73 -9.88 -7.73
CA ILE A 5 -8.78 -8.43 -7.86
C ILE A 5 -8.27 -8.00 -9.25
N SER A 6 -7.08 -8.50 -9.67
CA SER A 6 -6.50 -8.16 -10.97
C SER A 6 -7.39 -8.57 -12.13
N ARG A 7 -7.95 -9.79 -12.09
CA ARG A 7 -8.88 -10.28 -13.12
C ARG A 7 -10.14 -9.41 -13.21
N GLU A 8 -10.64 -8.95 -12.08
CA GLU A 8 -11.86 -8.16 -12.03
C GLU A 8 -11.64 -6.71 -12.41
N CYS A 9 -10.55 -6.04 -12.01
CA CYS A 9 -10.28 -4.65 -12.39
C CYS A 9 -9.48 -4.49 -13.68
N GLY A 10 -8.75 -5.53 -14.11
CA GLY A 10 -7.86 -5.48 -15.28
C GLY A 10 -6.50 -4.83 -14.99
N GLU A 11 -6.28 -4.28 -13.81
CA GLU A 11 -5.05 -3.58 -13.43
C GLU A 11 -4.08 -4.49 -12.64
N THR A 12 -2.84 -4.03 -12.53
CA THR A 12 -1.82 -4.65 -11.69
C THR A 12 -2.25 -4.63 -10.21
N VAL A 13 -1.93 -5.69 -9.49
CA VAL A 13 -2.15 -5.78 -8.04
C VAL A 13 -0.85 -6.16 -7.36
N ASP A 14 -0.43 -5.39 -6.39
CA ASP A 14 0.81 -5.57 -5.66
C ASP A 14 0.54 -5.98 -4.21
N LEU A 15 1.45 -6.80 -3.65
CA LEU A 15 1.58 -7.06 -2.23
C LEU A 15 2.85 -6.39 -1.72
N SER A 16 2.74 -5.61 -0.68
CA SER A 16 3.87 -4.96 -0.01
C SER A 16 3.89 -5.24 1.49
N LEU A 17 5.07 -5.15 2.08
CA LEU A 17 5.31 -5.31 3.51
C LEU A 17 5.99 -4.06 4.07
N LEU A 18 5.66 -3.69 5.30
CA LEU A 18 6.38 -2.67 6.05
C LEU A 18 7.76 -3.19 6.44
N ASP A 19 8.80 -2.46 6.06
CA ASP A 19 10.19 -2.71 6.46
C ASP A 19 10.83 -1.44 7.03
N GLY A 20 10.91 -1.36 8.34
CA GLY A 20 11.42 -0.19 9.04
C GLY A 20 10.60 1.08 8.77
N ASP A 21 11.17 2.04 8.07
CA ASP A 21 10.55 3.32 7.68
C ASP A 21 10.15 3.39 6.20
N LYS A 22 10.15 2.23 5.52
CA LYS A 22 9.80 2.06 4.10
C LYS A 22 8.83 0.90 3.92
N LEU A 23 8.33 0.71 2.74
CA LEU A 23 7.68 -0.52 2.31
C LEU A 23 8.52 -1.19 1.22
N VAL A 24 8.38 -2.51 1.10
CA VAL A 24 9.00 -3.32 0.04
C VAL A 24 7.91 -4.09 -0.68
N PHE A 25 7.90 -4.08 -2.01
CA PHE A 25 7.02 -4.93 -2.79
C PHE A 25 7.54 -6.37 -2.80
N LEU A 26 6.66 -7.31 -2.39
CA LEU A 26 7.00 -8.73 -2.26
C LEU A 26 6.52 -9.55 -3.45
N ASP A 27 5.35 -9.20 -4.00
CA ASP A 27 4.70 -9.97 -5.05
C ASP A 27 3.81 -9.06 -5.90
N GLN A 28 3.56 -9.48 -7.14
CA GLN A 28 2.77 -8.74 -8.10
C GLN A 28 1.97 -9.68 -9.00
N VAL A 29 0.74 -9.32 -9.26
CA VAL A 29 -0.08 -9.89 -10.34
C VAL A 29 -0.25 -8.81 -11.42
N ALA A 30 0.33 -9.04 -12.59
CA ALA A 30 0.29 -8.09 -13.69
C ALA A 30 -1.14 -7.93 -14.24
N GLY A 31 -1.54 -6.70 -14.49
CA GLY A 31 -2.79 -6.37 -15.18
C GLY A 31 -2.77 -6.78 -16.66
N VAL A 32 -3.95 -6.84 -17.27
CA VAL A 32 -4.12 -7.27 -18.67
C VAL A 32 -3.83 -6.17 -19.68
N HIS A 33 -3.80 -4.91 -19.26
CA HIS A 33 -3.56 -3.80 -20.16
C HIS A 33 -2.11 -3.72 -20.64
N ARG A 34 -1.90 -3.38 -21.92
CA ARG A 34 -0.57 -3.17 -22.48
C ARG A 34 0.16 -2.01 -21.80
N LEU A 35 -0.53 -0.90 -21.53
CA LEU A 35 -0.04 0.18 -20.68
C LEU A 35 -0.54 -0.10 -19.25
N ARG A 36 0.34 -0.53 -18.38
CA ARG A 36 0.06 -0.81 -16.96
C ARG A 36 1.19 -0.29 -16.08
N ALA A 37 0.89 -0.04 -14.83
CA ALA A 37 1.92 0.21 -13.84
C ALA A 37 2.57 -1.11 -13.42
N GLU A 38 3.89 -1.09 -13.25
CA GLU A 38 4.66 -2.23 -12.73
C GLU A 38 5.49 -1.75 -11.54
N SER A 39 5.36 -2.46 -10.42
CA SER A 39 6.17 -2.23 -9.24
C SER A 39 7.40 -3.13 -9.27
N ALA A 40 8.54 -2.59 -8.88
CA ALA A 40 9.78 -3.37 -8.82
C ALA A 40 9.79 -4.22 -7.53
N ILE A 41 9.66 -5.54 -7.67
CA ILE A 41 9.75 -6.48 -6.54
C ILE A 41 11.13 -6.38 -5.88
N GLY A 42 11.15 -6.34 -4.55
CA GLY A 42 12.38 -6.19 -3.74
C GLY A 42 12.87 -4.74 -3.60
N VAL A 43 12.26 -3.78 -4.29
CA VAL A 43 12.64 -2.36 -4.16
C VAL A 43 11.82 -1.70 -3.05
N SER A 44 12.51 -0.85 -2.25
CA SER A 44 11.89 -0.08 -1.17
C SER A 44 11.28 1.21 -1.66
N PHE A 45 10.10 1.55 -1.14
CA PHE A 45 9.37 2.78 -1.45
C PHE A 45 9.02 3.57 -0.19
N PRO A 46 8.83 4.90 -0.31
CA PRO A 46 8.48 5.76 0.83
C PRO A 46 7.04 5.52 1.29
N LEU A 47 6.81 5.63 2.61
CA LEU A 47 5.48 5.44 3.18
C LEU A 47 4.54 6.63 2.95
N HIS A 48 5.06 7.87 2.94
CA HIS A 48 4.22 9.08 2.93
C HIS A 48 3.60 9.41 1.59
N SER A 49 4.21 8.97 0.47
CA SER A 49 3.80 9.33 -0.89
C SER A 49 3.17 8.17 -1.68
N THR A 50 3.07 6.98 -1.08
CA THR A 50 2.47 5.82 -1.73
C THR A 50 1.14 5.42 -1.08
N ALA A 51 0.20 4.90 -1.84
CA ALA A 51 -1.07 4.42 -1.32
C ALA A 51 -0.89 3.32 -0.25
N PRO A 52 -0.10 2.25 -0.49
CA PRO A 52 0.14 1.22 0.52
C PRO A 52 0.88 1.77 1.75
N GLY A 53 1.81 2.69 1.59
CA GLY A 53 2.51 3.33 2.70
C GLY A 53 1.58 4.12 3.60
N LYS A 54 0.71 4.96 3.05
CA LYS A 54 -0.30 5.71 3.83
C LYS A 54 -1.31 4.77 4.48
N ALA A 55 -1.70 3.68 3.82
CA ALA A 55 -2.57 2.66 4.42
C ALA A 55 -1.91 1.99 5.64
N MET A 56 -0.63 1.65 5.56
CA MET A 56 0.14 1.09 6.69
C MET A 56 0.31 2.11 7.83
N LEU A 57 0.68 3.37 7.52
CA LEU A 57 0.83 4.43 8.52
C LEU A 57 -0.48 4.67 9.29
N ALA A 58 -1.62 4.68 8.58
CA ALA A 58 -2.93 4.87 9.19
C ALA A 58 -3.34 3.69 10.10
N ALA A 59 -2.88 2.48 9.79
CA ALA A 59 -3.14 1.26 10.56
C ALA A 59 -2.25 1.13 11.83
N MET A 60 -1.21 1.94 11.96
CA MET A 60 -0.34 1.94 13.14
C MET A 60 -1.06 2.49 14.37
N SER A 61 -0.67 2.00 15.55
CA SER A 61 -1.06 2.65 16.80
C SER A 61 -0.45 4.06 16.88
N PRO A 62 -1.08 5.00 17.62
CA PRO A 62 -0.54 6.34 17.81
C PRO A 62 0.91 6.33 18.33
N THR A 63 1.21 5.43 19.25
CA THR A 63 2.56 5.25 19.80
C THR A 63 3.56 4.79 18.74
N THR A 64 3.19 3.78 17.93
CA THR A 64 4.06 3.27 16.86
C THR A 64 4.34 4.35 15.82
N LEU A 65 3.31 5.08 15.40
CA LEU A 65 3.45 6.19 14.45
C LEU A 65 4.32 7.32 15.01
N SER A 66 4.14 7.69 16.28
CA SER A 66 4.97 8.70 16.96
C SER A 66 6.45 8.32 17.01
N ASN A 67 6.75 7.05 17.28
CA ASN A 67 8.11 6.53 17.30
C ASN A 67 8.74 6.45 15.89
N LEU A 68 7.93 6.23 14.86
CA LEU A 68 8.40 6.19 13.48
C LEU A 68 8.62 7.60 12.90
N ARG A 69 7.84 8.59 13.32
CA ARG A 69 7.82 9.97 12.80
C ARG A 69 9.21 10.61 12.64
N PRO A 70 10.16 10.54 13.60
CA PRO A 70 11.48 11.15 13.46
C PRO A 70 12.34 10.54 12.33
N ARG A 71 12.02 9.32 11.90
CA ARG A 71 12.74 8.59 10.85
C ARG A 71 12.15 8.82 9.47
N LEU A 72 10.88 9.22 9.39
CA LEU A 72 10.19 9.46 8.13
C LEU A 72 10.58 10.80 7.52
N ARG A 73 11.28 10.75 6.40
CA ARG A 73 11.58 11.94 5.60
C ARG A 73 10.48 12.14 4.55
N LEU A 74 9.77 13.27 4.62
CA LEU A 74 8.72 13.62 3.66
C LEU A 74 9.35 14.25 2.40
N THR A 75 10.16 13.46 1.70
CA THR A 75 10.88 13.89 0.49
C THR A 75 9.89 14.15 -0.65
N ARG A 76 10.11 15.24 -1.38
CA ARG A 76 9.30 15.57 -2.56
C ARG A 76 9.73 14.75 -3.77
N TYR A 77 8.81 14.02 -4.36
CA TYR A 77 9.00 13.27 -5.62
C TYR A 77 8.29 13.95 -6.80
N THR A 78 7.12 14.54 -6.53
CA THR A 78 6.32 15.28 -7.51
C THR A 78 5.83 16.59 -6.90
N GLN A 79 5.12 17.39 -7.68
CA GLN A 79 4.46 18.59 -7.14
C GLN A 79 3.30 18.25 -6.19
N ARG A 80 2.73 17.03 -6.27
CA ARG A 80 1.62 16.57 -5.45
C ARG A 80 2.07 15.84 -4.18
N THR A 81 3.36 15.53 -4.05
CA THR A 81 3.89 14.83 -2.85
C THR A 81 3.55 15.60 -1.58
N ILE A 82 3.00 14.91 -0.60
CA ILE A 82 2.80 15.44 0.75
C ILE A 82 4.16 15.63 1.41
N THR A 83 4.50 16.88 1.77
CA THR A 83 5.79 17.25 2.36
C THR A 83 5.69 17.88 3.75
N SER A 84 4.50 17.90 4.35
CA SER A 84 4.30 18.36 5.72
C SER A 84 3.49 17.36 6.55
N TRP A 85 3.85 17.26 7.83
CA TRP A 85 3.19 16.37 8.76
C TRP A 85 1.72 16.68 8.96
N SER A 86 1.36 17.96 9.05
CA SER A 86 -0.04 18.37 9.21
C SER A 86 -0.94 17.96 8.04
N VAL A 87 -0.39 17.94 6.82
CA VAL A 87 -1.11 17.45 5.64
C VAL A 87 -1.16 15.91 5.65
N LEU A 88 -0.06 15.26 6.00
CA LEU A 88 -0.01 13.80 6.10
C LEU A 88 -1.00 13.29 7.16
N GLU A 89 -1.04 13.89 8.35
CA GLU A 89 -1.97 13.49 9.41
C GLU A 89 -3.43 13.55 8.95
N ARG A 90 -3.85 14.63 8.25
CA ARG A 90 -5.19 14.71 7.65
C ARG A 90 -5.44 13.61 6.61
N ALA A 91 -4.45 13.32 5.78
CA ALA A 91 -4.55 12.22 4.82
C ALA A 91 -4.69 10.86 5.52
N LEU A 92 -3.95 10.64 6.62
CA LEU A 92 -4.07 9.41 7.41
C LEU A 92 -5.43 9.31 8.13
N ASP A 93 -6.01 10.42 8.58
CA ASP A 93 -7.35 10.43 9.15
C ASP A 93 -8.40 10.03 8.11
N GLU A 94 -8.26 10.51 6.88
CA GLU A 94 -9.12 10.06 5.77
C GLU A 94 -8.94 8.57 5.48
N VAL A 95 -7.70 8.06 5.49
CA VAL A 95 -7.43 6.62 5.34
C VAL A 95 -8.06 5.82 6.48
N ARG A 96 -8.03 6.28 7.72
CA ARG A 96 -8.69 5.62 8.86
C ARG A 96 -10.20 5.55 8.67
N ARG A 97 -10.80 6.63 8.16
CA ARG A 97 -12.24 6.70 7.88
C ARG A 97 -12.65 5.80 6.72
N THR A 98 -11.90 5.82 5.63
CA THR A 98 -12.23 5.08 4.39
C THR A 98 -11.70 3.66 4.37
N GLN A 99 -10.68 3.36 5.19
CA GLN A 99 -9.90 2.11 5.20
C GLN A 99 -9.08 1.89 3.91
N LEU A 100 -8.90 2.94 3.11
CA LEU A 100 -8.16 2.91 1.85
C LEU A 100 -7.13 4.04 1.79
N GLY A 101 -5.88 3.70 1.52
CA GLY A 101 -4.83 4.65 1.15
C GLY A 101 -4.96 5.02 -0.32
N THR A 102 -4.71 6.27 -0.65
CA THR A 102 -4.75 6.80 -2.02
C THR A 102 -3.44 7.49 -2.34
N ASP A 103 -2.91 7.27 -3.54
CA ASP A 103 -1.81 8.02 -4.15
C ASP A 103 -2.32 8.58 -5.48
N GLU A 104 -2.37 9.89 -5.60
CA GLU A 104 -2.78 10.60 -6.82
C GLU A 104 -1.59 11.36 -7.40
N GLU A 105 -0.65 10.62 -7.99
CA GLU A 105 0.62 11.13 -8.52
C GLU A 105 1.54 11.75 -7.45
N GLU A 106 1.43 11.31 -6.20
CA GLU A 106 2.29 11.78 -5.11
C GLU A 106 3.69 11.17 -5.17
N ASN A 107 3.78 9.89 -5.55
CA ASN A 107 5.05 9.18 -5.68
C ASN A 107 5.63 9.28 -7.10
N SER A 108 4.79 9.16 -8.12
CA SER A 108 5.21 9.16 -9.52
C SER A 108 4.17 9.82 -10.41
N ILE A 109 4.61 10.76 -11.27
CA ILE A 109 3.73 11.37 -12.29
C ILE A 109 3.22 10.29 -13.22
N GLY A 110 1.92 10.35 -13.56
CA GLY A 110 1.26 9.41 -14.47
C GLY A 110 0.72 8.15 -13.79
N ILE A 111 0.97 7.95 -12.49
CA ILE A 111 0.48 6.80 -11.72
C ILE A 111 -0.31 7.27 -10.51
N CYS A 112 -1.53 6.73 -10.39
CA CYS A 112 -2.33 6.78 -9.17
C CYS A 112 -2.45 5.38 -8.57
N ALA A 113 -2.79 5.26 -7.30
CA ALA A 113 -2.98 3.97 -6.66
C ALA A 113 -4.01 4.03 -5.53
N LEU A 114 -4.64 2.88 -5.29
CA LEU A 114 -5.45 2.61 -4.10
C LEU A 114 -4.84 1.42 -3.35
N ALA A 115 -4.95 1.42 -2.02
CA ALA A 115 -4.41 0.34 -1.21
C ALA A 115 -5.21 0.11 0.07
N ALA A 116 -5.24 -1.13 0.55
CA ALA A 116 -5.77 -1.51 1.85
C ALA A 116 -4.67 -2.19 2.69
N ALA A 117 -4.51 -1.77 3.93
CA ALA A 117 -3.57 -2.39 4.86
C ALA A 117 -4.15 -3.67 5.47
N LEU A 118 -3.26 -4.59 5.77
CA LEU A 118 -3.50 -5.86 6.44
C LEU A 118 -2.54 -5.97 7.62
N GLN A 119 -3.06 -6.32 8.79
CA GLN A 119 -2.23 -6.70 9.93
C GLN A 119 -2.07 -8.22 9.93
N LEU A 120 -0.83 -8.68 9.88
CA LEU A 120 -0.50 -10.10 9.90
C LEU A 120 -0.49 -10.64 11.34
N PRO A 121 -0.61 -11.96 11.56
CA PRO A 121 -0.67 -12.57 12.89
C PRO A 121 0.55 -12.28 13.78
N GLY A 122 1.71 -11.97 13.19
CA GLY A 122 2.94 -11.54 13.88
C GLY A 122 2.99 -10.06 14.25
N GLY A 123 1.92 -9.30 13.91
CA GLY A 123 1.87 -7.84 14.14
C GLY A 123 2.46 -7.01 13.01
N GLU A 124 3.06 -7.64 11.99
CA GLU A 124 3.57 -6.95 10.82
C GLU A 124 2.45 -6.32 10.00
N LEU A 125 2.75 -5.21 9.34
CA LEU A 125 1.83 -4.54 8.41
C LEU A 125 2.19 -4.88 6.97
N ALA A 126 1.21 -5.38 6.24
CA ALA A 126 1.23 -5.56 4.80
C ALA A 126 0.18 -4.67 4.13
N ALA A 127 0.22 -4.52 2.83
CA ALA A 127 -0.85 -3.89 2.07
C ALA A 127 -1.01 -4.56 0.70
N VAL A 128 -2.26 -4.63 0.26
CA VAL A 128 -2.61 -4.92 -1.13
C VAL A 128 -2.90 -3.59 -1.82
N SER A 129 -2.26 -3.33 -2.95
CA SER A 129 -2.44 -2.10 -3.71
C SER A 129 -2.72 -2.36 -5.18
N VAL A 130 -3.41 -1.42 -5.81
CA VAL A 130 -3.74 -1.42 -7.23
C VAL A 130 -3.22 -0.11 -7.83
N PRO A 131 -2.03 -0.11 -8.43
CA PRO A 131 -1.53 1.02 -9.18
C PRO A 131 -2.22 1.08 -10.56
N VAL A 132 -2.58 2.29 -10.98
CA VAL A 132 -3.33 2.56 -12.20
C VAL A 132 -2.71 3.76 -12.92
N PRO A 133 -2.49 3.72 -14.24
CA PRO A 133 -2.17 4.90 -15.02
C PRO A 133 -3.23 6.00 -14.84
N THR A 134 -2.80 7.23 -14.56
CA THR A 134 -3.68 8.36 -14.23
C THR A 134 -4.87 8.55 -15.19
N PRO A 135 -4.73 8.37 -16.53
CA PRO A 135 -5.88 8.54 -17.43
C PRO A 135 -7.05 7.57 -17.21
N ARG A 136 -6.81 6.41 -16.58
CA ARG A 136 -7.86 5.42 -16.28
C ARG A 136 -8.32 5.48 -14.81
N PHE A 137 -7.63 6.19 -13.97
CA PHE A 137 -7.87 6.14 -12.53
C PHE A 137 -9.28 6.60 -12.14
N ALA A 138 -9.75 7.70 -12.70
CA ALA A 138 -11.07 8.24 -12.38
C ALA A 138 -12.20 7.24 -12.69
N ASP A 139 -12.15 6.58 -13.85
CA ASP A 139 -13.18 5.63 -14.30
C ASP A 139 -13.12 4.29 -13.55
N SER A 140 -11.94 3.90 -13.06
CA SER A 140 -11.74 2.61 -12.38
C SER A 140 -11.80 2.70 -10.85
N ARG A 141 -11.74 3.91 -10.28
CA ARG A 141 -11.60 4.17 -8.85
C ARG A 141 -12.65 3.45 -7.99
N GLU A 142 -13.92 3.70 -8.25
CA GLU A 142 -15.02 3.13 -7.44
C GLU A 142 -15.00 1.61 -7.46
N ARG A 143 -14.73 1.01 -8.62
CA ARG A 143 -14.62 -0.43 -8.78
C ARG A 143 -13.47 -1.00 -7.97
N ILE A 144 -12.28 -0.39 -8.04
CA ILE A 144 -11.11 -0.82 -7.30
C ILE A 144 -11.33 -0.67 -5.79
N GLU A 145 -11.93 0.43 -5.34
CA GLU A 145 -12.30 0.62 -3.94
C GLU A 145 -13.21 -0.51 -3.42
N ALA A 146 -14.26 -0.87 -4.17
CA ALA A 146 -15.17 -1.95 -3.81
C ALA A 146 -14.45 -3.31 -3.73
N LEU A 147 -13.58 -3.61 -4.70
CA LEU A 147 -12.80 -4.84 -4.74
C LEU A 147 -11.82 -4.91 -3.55
N LEU A 148 -11.04 -3.86 -3.29
CA LEU A 148 -10.11 -3.82 -2.16
C LEU A 148 -10.85 -4.00 -0.83
N ARG A 149 -11.98 -3.31 -0.62
CA ARG A 149 -12.79 -3.48 0.61
C ARG A 149 -13.23 -4.93 0.78
N THR A 150 -13.84 -5.52 -0.25
CA THR A 150 -14.39 -6.89 -0.19
C THR A 150 -13.29 -7.92 0.04
N HIS A 151 -12.26 -7.91 -0.77
CA HIS A 151 -11.20 -8.93 -0.72
C HIS A 151 -10.30 -8.77 0.50
N CYS A 152 -9.93 -7.54 0.89
CA CYS A 152 -9.12 -7.33 2.09
C CYS A 152 -9.89 -7.61 3.38
N GLN A 153 -11.21 -7.41 3.41
CA GLN A 153 -12.03 -7.84 4.54
C GLN A 153 -12.02 -9.38 4.70
N ARG A 154 -12.17 -10.12 3.60
CA ARG A 154 -12.06 -11.59 3.61
C ARG A 154 -10.67 -12.05 4.06
N LEU A 155 -9.61 -11.38 3.58
CA LEU A 155 -8.24 -11.67 4.01
C LEU A 155 -8.05 -11.43 5.51
N ARG A 156 -8.52 -10.30 6.05
CA ARG A 156 -8.43 -10.01 7.51
C ARG A 156 -9.12 -11.08 8.34
N GLN A 157 -10.29 -11.57 7.90
CA GLN A 157 -11.00 -12.66 8.57
C GLN A 157 -10.22 -13.98 8.52
N ALA A 158 -9.66 -14.33 7.35
CA ALA A 158 -8.87 -15.55 7.17
C ALA A 158 -7.54 -15.50 7.95
N ILE A 159 -6.87 -14.34 7.99
CA ILE A 159 -5.59 -14.15 8.69
C ILE A 159 -5.78 -14.11 10.21
N GLY A 160 -6.86 -13.54 10.72
CA GLY A 160 -7.13 -13.39 12.15
C GLY A 160 -7.27 -14.72 12.91
N GLY A 161 -7.45 -15.85 12.20
CA GLY A 161 -7.47 -17.21 12.76
C GLY A 161 -6.15 -17.98 12.64
N GLN A 162 -5.09 -17.41 12.07
CA GLN A 162 -3.83 -18.11 11.80
C GLN A 162 -2.75 -17.83 12.85
N ARG A 163 -1.81 -18.80 13.04
CA ARG A 163 -0.61 -18.62 13.87
C ARG A 163 0.37 -17.63 13.22
N PRO A 164 1.24 -16.97 14.02
CA PRO A 164 2.28 -16.07 13.50
C PRO A 164 3.14 -16.73 12.42
N ILE A 165 3.53 -15.94 11.42
CA ILE A 165 4.41 -16.40 10.33
C ILE A 165 5.81 -16.63 10.90
N ASP A 166 6.37 -17.80 10.65
CA ASP A 166 7.78 -18.11 10.97
C ASP A 166 8.71 -17.36 10.00
N ARG A 167 9.30 -16.27 10.48
CA ARG A 167 10.22 -15.43 9.71
C ARG A 167 11.52 -16.13 9.29
N THR A 168 11.88 -17.25 9.89
CA THR A 168 13.10 -17.99 9.50
C THR A 168 12.98 -18.60 8.12
N ARG A 169 11.76 -18.75 7.59
CA ARG A 169 11.49 -19.29 6.25
C ARG A 169 11.60 -18.27 5.11
N PHE A 170 11.61 -16.97 5.42
CA PHE A 170 11.69 -15.89 4.42
C PHE A 170 12.68 -14.82 4.91
N PRO A 171 14.00 -15.09 4.86
CA PRO A 171 14.99 -14.06 5.14
C PRO A 171 14.84 -12.98 4.06
N LEU A 172 14.47 -11.75 4.46
CA LEU A 172 14.56 -10.58 3.61
C LEU A 172 16.06 -10.34 3.36
N THR A 173 16.59 -10.90 2.27
CA THR A 173 17.94 -10.64 1.80
C THR A 173 17.97 -9.26 1.16
N GLY A 174 18.41 -8.27 1.92
CA GLY A 174 18.51 -6.89 1.43
C GLY A 174 19.26 -5.99 2.39
N ALA A 175 20.52 -6.34 2.67
CA ALA A 175 21.46 -5.41 3.26
C ALA A 175 22.82 -5.64 2.58
N ALA A 176 23.12 -4.85 1.56
CA ALA A 176 24.46 -4.50 1.13
C ALA A 176 24.39 -3.11 0.48
#